data_40e52c581f354ba9938a8aa9ee8f9979
#
_entry.id   40e52c581f354ba9938a8aa9ee8f9979
#
_cell.length_a   1.000
_cell.length_b   1.000
_cell.length_c   1.000
_cell.angle_alpha   90.00
_cell.angle_beta   90.00
_cell.angle_gamma   90.00
#
_symmetry.space_group_name_H-M   'P 1'
#
loop_
_entity.id
_entity.type
_entity.pdbx_description
1 polymer ?
#
loop_
_entity_poly.entity_id
_entity_poly.type
_entity_poly.pdbx_seq_one_letter_code
_entity_poly.pdbx_strand_id
1 'polypeptide(L)'
;MSLSRFTSDDKEYKYRILVYPNITFQKDLEKDSYVVVLGNVIKEMNKIRNDLHWTIISPELISSLQFDNTEQLIVPQLTYPNSMRMSFPFKEVMSAIDWTRNDYDIVYSHLPEHTGQLKNLLFNTTNISPTIVGYTHWTEFKEITNYEYQVGLAFNIIGLLQQEKCGINTEAQKQLVLKNAREHFNDDVVKQLDEILEPHYLGWETPNYEKQTTDKNIIVYNHRPHTYKNYPWFLKQMDKLWEQRQDFEVWVPLADKKEKDYMTIDKYDRYGYFSKLSSCKVGVCCKQKYEGWAISATDGMSVGVPYMFSDDGSYHELADKAGIYYKDSDEFLELINKTLDDKNFRNEHSEKSLQRFEDSKWDNQIVKINDMFQTTIDNLHQSKETDSYKQILKFIRDKKSVTKRDITDELGWGIRVAFNSYRNRLRNEKDIRLTKNRYEVIEK
;
A
#
# COMPACT_ATOMS: atom_id res chain seq x y z
N MET A 1 -23.86 -4.06 -21.94
CA MET A 1 -22.61 -4.79 -22.16
C MET A 1 -22.41 -5.75 -20.99
N SER A 2 -22.39 -7.05 -21.25
CA SER A 2 -22.18 -8.09 -20.23
C SER A 2 -20.76 -8.01 -19.74
N LEU A 3 -20.57 -7.65 -18.47
CA LEU A 3 -19.26 -7.71 -17.80
C LEU A 3 -18.85 -9.18 -17.74
N SER A 4 -17.77 -9.54 -18.42
CA SER A 4 -17.19 -10.88 -18.35
C SER A 4 -16.69 -11.12 -16.92
N ARG A 5 -17.39 -11.96 -16.18
CA ARG A 5 -17.00 -12.42 -14.85
C ARG A 5 -16.04 -13.60 -15.04
N PHE A 6 -14.83 -13.46 -14.54
CA PHE A 6 -13.97 -14.60 -14.29
C PHE A 6 -14.37 -15.18 -12.93
N THR A 7 -15.12 -16.26 -12.94
CA THR A 7 -15.38 -17.06 -11.76
C THR A 7 -14.21 -18.06 -11.64
N SER A 8 -13.49 -18.01 -10.53
CA SER A 8 -12.63 -19.12 -10.14
C SER A 8 -13.51 -20.31 -9.81
N ASP A 9 -13.23 -21.46 -10.45
CA ASP A 9 -13.94 -22.69 -10.23
C ASP A 9 -13.99 -23.07 -8.74
N ASP A 10 -15.19 -23.31 -8.22
CA ASP A 10 -15.62 -24.08 -7.03
C ASP A 10 -14.68 -24.23 -5.79
N LYS A 11 -13.63 -23.44 -5.63
CA LYS A 11 -12.89 -23.38 -4.38
C LYS A 11 -13.66 -22.53 -3.37
N GLU A 12 -14.06 -23.16 -2.28
CA GLU A 12 -14.70 -22.47 -1.15
C GLU A 12 -13.63 -21.73 -0.34
N TYR A 13 -13.54 -20.41 -0.51
CA TYR A 13 -12.69 -19.56 0.30
C TYR A 13 -13.44 -19.15 1.58
N LYS A 14 -12.69 -19.13 2.70
CA LYS A 14 -13.28 -18.84 4.01
C LYS A 14 -13.56 -17.36 4.24
N TYR A 15 -12.69 -16.48 3.67
CA TYR A 15 -12.78 -15.04 3.84
C TYR A 15 -12.72 -14.33 2.50
N ARG A 16 -13.58 -13.33 2.33
CA ARG A 16 -13.62 -12.48 1.14
C ARG A 16 -13.14 -11.07 1.45
N ILE A 17 -12.13 -10.64 0.72
CA ILE A 17 -11.48 -9.35 0.86
C ILE A 17 -11.89 -8.47 -0.30
N LEU A 18 -12.53 -7.33 -0.03
CA LEU A 18 -12.71 -6.28 -1.04
C LEU A 18 -11.50 -5.35 -1.00
N VAL A 19 -10.75 -5.27 -2.08
CA VAL A 19 -9.59 -4.38 -2.20
C VAL A 19 -10.00 -3.09 -2.91
N TYR A 20 -9.75 -1.96 -2.25
CA TYR A 20 -9.90 -0.62 -2.83
C TYR A 20 -8.50 0.02 -2.96
N PRO A 21 -7.83 -0.16 -4.12
CA PRO A 21 -6.45 0.25 -4.28
C PRO A 21 -6.32 1.74 -4.58
N ASN A 22 -5.16 2.32 -4.29
CA ASN A 22 -4.80 3.65 -4.72
C ASN A 22 -4.10 3.58 -6.09
N ILE A 23 -4.88 3.65 -7.17
CA ILE A 23 -4.36 3.63 -8.53
C ILE A 23 -4.37 5.06 -9.08
N THR A 24 -3.18 5.57 -9.38
CA THR A 24 -3.02 6.89 -9.98
C THR A 24 -3.14 6.81 -11.50
N PHE A 25 -3.51 7.93 -12.14
CA PHE A 25 -3.57 8.00 -13.59
C PHE A 25 -2.18 7.82 -14.20
N GLN A 26 -1.92 6.65 -14.76
CA GLN A 26 -0.71 6.32 -15.51
C GLN A 26 -1.07 5.69 -16.85
N LYS A 27 -0.19 5.84 -17.86
CA LYS A 27 -0.38 5.19 -19.16
C LYS A 27 -0.24 3.67 -19.11
N ASP A 28 0.49 3.18 -18.12
CA ASP A 28 0.82 1.76 -17.93
C ASP A 28 0.61 1.43 -16.44
N LEU A 29 -0.53 0.85 -16.13
CA LEU A 29 -0.92 0.52 -14.75
C LEU A 29 -0.08 -0.60 -14.16
N GLU A 30 0.51 -1.46 -14.99
CA GLU A 30 1.43 -2.52 -14.54
C GLU A 30 2.69 -1.93 -13.84
N LYS A 31 3.00 -0.67 -14.11
CA LYS A 31 4.12 0.08 -13.49
C LYS A 31 3.68 0.98 -12.34
N ASP A 32 2.41 1.00 -12.00
CA ASP A 32 1.94 1.76 -10.84
C ASP A 32 2.47 1.13 -9.54
N SER A 33 3.04 1.95 -8.67
CA SER A 33 3.66 1.45 -7.44
C SER A 33 2.68 0.73 -6.51
N TYR A 34 1.42 1.16 -6.46
CA TYR A 34 0.41 0.47 -5.65
C TYR A 34 -0.04 -0.85 -6.27
N VAL A 35 -0.08 -0.93 -7.60
CA VAL A 35 -0.34 -2.20 -8.31
C VAL A 35 0.77 -3.19 -8.04
N VAL A 36 2.03 -2.76 -8.16
CA VAL A 36 3.21 -3.59 -7.86
C VAL A 36 3.19 -4.07 -6.40
N VAL A 37 2.92 -3.17 -5.46
CA VAL A 37 2.83 -3.52 -4.03
C VAL A 37 1.69 -4.51 -3.78
N LEU A 38 0.49 -4.24 -4.31
CA LEU A 38 -0.67 -5.12 -4.12
C LEU A 38 -0.43 -6.51 -4.73
N GLY A 39 0.14 -6.57 -5.93
CA GLY A 39 0.49 -7.84 -6.57
C GLY A 39 1.46 -8.67 -5.73
N ASN A 40 2.50 -8.04 -5.17
CA ASN A 40 3.42 -8.73 -4.25
C ASN A 40 2.74 -9.15 -2.94
N VAL A 41 1.88 -8.30 -2.36
CA VAL A 41 1.11 -8.67 -1.15
C VAL A 41 0.26 -9.91 -1.42
N ILE A 42 -0.53 -9.93 -2.49
CA ILE A 42 -1.38 -11.09 -2.82
C ILE A 42 -0.52 -12.33 -3.09
N LYS A 43 0.52 -12.20 -3.88
CA LYS A 43 1.46 -13.29 -4.21
C LYS A 43 2.06 -13.92 -2.95
N GLU A 44 2.58 -13.11 -2.05
CA GLU A 44 3.23 -13.60 -0.84
C GLU A 44 2.21 -14.11 0.21
N MET A 45 1.06 -13.45 0.34
CA MET A 45 -0.05 -13.97 1.15
C MET A 45 -0.51 -15.35 0.69
N ASN A 46 -0.58 -15.59 -0.61
CA ASN A 46 -0.98 -16.88 -1.18
C ASN A 46 0.01 -18.03 -0.89
N LYS A 47 1.27 -17.72 -0.53
CA LYS A 47 2.23 -18.74 -0.06
C LYS A 47 1.95 -19.23 1.36
N ILE A 48 1.40 -18.35 2.20
CA ILE A 48 1.19 -18.58 3.64
C ILE A 48 -0.28 -18.81 4.01
N ARG A 49 -1.22 -18.45 3.13
CA ARG A 49 -2.67 -18.59 3.31
C ARG A 49 -3.36 -19.05 2.03
N ASN A 50 -4.31 -19.96 2.17
CA ASN A 50 -5.15 -20.48 1.07
C ASN A 50 -6.65 -20.22 1.29
N ASP A 51 -7.00 -19.46 2.32
CA ASP A 51 -8.36 -19.22 2.79
C ASP A 51 -8.92 -17.84 2.39
N LEU A 52 -8.14 -17.02 1.66
CA LEU A 52 -8.51 -15.67 1.23
C LEU A 52 -8.93 -15.64 -0.24
N HIS A 53 -10.01 -14.92 -0.54
CA HIS A 53 -10.39 -14.52 -1.88
C HIS A 53 -10.35 -13.00 -1.99
N TRP A 54 -9.73 -12.47 -3.05
CA TRP A 54 -9.52 -11.05 -3.27
C TRP A 54 -10.40 -10.53 -4.39
N THR A 55 -11.31 -9.62 -4.09
CA THR A 55 -12.09 -8.89 -5.08
C THR A 55 -11.50 -7.49 -5.22
N ILE A 56 -10.86 -7.19 -6.34
CA ILE A 56 -10.07 -5.96 -6.54
C ILE A 56 -10.86 -5.00 -7.41
N ILE A 57 -11.11 -3.80 -6.93
CA ILE A 57 -11.69 -2.72 -7.74
C ILE A 57 -10.56 -2.07 -8.55
N SER A 58 -10.66 -2.11 -9.88
CA SER A 58 -9.63 -1.61 -10.78
C SER A 58 -10.21 -0.85 -11.97
N PRO A 59 -9.47 0.10 -12.59
CA PRO A 59 -9.99 0.85 -13.74
C PRO A 59 -10.05 0.04 -15.03
N GLU A 60 -9.20 -0.95 -15.15
CA GLU A 60 -9.12 -1.92 -16.25
C GLU A 60 -8.58 -3.25 -15.75
N LEU A 61 -8.55 -4.27 -16.60
CA LEU A 61 -7.95 -5.55 -16.26
C LEU A 61 -6.42 -5.41 -16.16
N ILE A 62 -5.87 -5.74 -15.00
CA ILE A 62 -4.45 -5.67 -14.68
C ILE A 62 -3.91 -7.09 -14.58
N SER A 63 -2.99 -7.45 -15.48
CA SER A 63 -2.50 -8.84 -15.61
C SER A 63 -1.70 -9.29 -14.40
N SER A 64 -0.89 -8.40 -13.82
CA SER A 64 -0.09 -8.70 -12.62
C SER A 64 -0.92 -8.90 -11.34
N LEU A 65 -2.23 -8.61 -11.37
CA LEU A 65 -3.18 -8.88 -10.29
C LEU A 65 -4.07 -10.11 -10.55
N GLN A 66 -3.76 -10.91 -11.57
CA GLN A 66 -4.49 -12.14 -11.88
C GLN A 66 -3.84 -13.34 -11.16
N PHE A 67 -4.53 -13.84 -10.14
CA PHE A 67 -4.19 -15.05 -9.40
C PHE A 67 -5.43 -15.94 -9.33
N ASP A 68 -5.29 -17.22 -9.02
CA ASP A 68 -6.41 -18.18 -8.95
C ASP A 68 -7.52 -17.76 -7.96
N ASN A 69 -7.16 -16.97 -6.95
CA ASN A 69 -8.06 -16.49 -5.91
C ASN A 69 -8.38 -14.99 -6.02
N THR A 70 -8.26 -14.41 -7.21
CA THR A 70 -8.56 -13.00 -7.45
C THR A 70 -9.70 -12.81 -8.44
N GLU A 71 -10.52 -11.79 -8.20
CA GLU A 71 -11.52 -11.26 -9.13
C GLU A 71 -11.28 -9.76 -9.28
N GLN A 72 -11.36 -9.20 -10.48
CA GLN A 72 -11.27 -7.76 -10.72
C GLN A 72 -12.63 -7.18 -11.12
N LEU A 73 -13.09 -6.19 -10.36
CA LEU A 73 -14.28 -5.40 -10.67
C LEU A 73 -13.87 -4.14 -11.41
N ILE A 74 -14.26 -4.04 -12.68
CA ILE A 74 -13.80 -2.95 -13.54
C ILE A 74 -14.64 -1.68 -13.32
N VAL A 75 -13.97 -0.62 -12.86
CA VAL A 75 -14.50 0.73 -12.65
C VAL A 75 -13.64 1.72 -13.44
N PRO A 76 -13.93 1.99 -14.71
CA PRO A 76 -13.05 2.80 -15.58
C PRO A 76 -12.73 4.20 -15.04
N GLN A 77 -13.58 4.75 -14.18
CA GLN A 77 -13.44 6.09 -13.58
C GLN A 77 -12.61 6.09 -12.29
N LEU A 78 -11.98 4.97 -11.94
CA LEU A 78 -11.20 4.90 -10.70
C LEU A 78 -9.88 5.69 -10.75
N THR A 79 -9.41 6.00 -11.96
CA THR A 79 -8.19 6.80 -12.16
C THR A 79 -8.53 8.28 -12.19
N TYR A 80 -8.04 9.03 -11.21
CA TYR A 80 -8.28 10.47 -11.11
C TYR A 80 -7.00 11.28 -11.23
N PRO A 81 -7.05 12.48 -11.87
CA PRO A 81 -6.07 13.51 -11.61
C PRO A 81 -6.02 13.82 -10.10
N ASN A 82 -4.86 14.17 -9.59
CA ASN A 82 -4.69 14.51 -8.16
C ASN A 82 -5.71 15.53 -7.63
N SER A 83 -6.15 16.46 -8.50
CA SER A 83 -7.18 17.46 -8.16
C SER A 83 -8.58 16.86 -7.90
N MET A 84 -8.85 15.65 -8.36
CA MET A 84 -10.14 14.96 -8.16
C MET A 84 -10.07 13.81 -7.17
N ARG A 85 -8.92 13.59 -6.53
CA ARG A 85 -8.69 12.49 -5.60
C ARG A 85 -9.67 12.45 -4.42
N MET A 86 -10.25 13.59 -4.05
CA MET A 86 -11.26 13.65 -2.98
C MET A 86 -12.65 13.24 -3.44
N SER A 87 -12.86 12.98 -4.73
CA SER A 87 -14.17 12.61 -5.30
C SER A 87 -14.32 11.09 -5.33
N PHE A 88 -15.17 10.55 -4.46
CA PHE A 88 -15.51 9.12 -4.49
C PHE A 88 -16.51 8.80 -5.59
N PRO A 89 -16.24 7.83 -6.47
CA PRO A 89 -17.10 7.49 -7.62
C PRO A 89 -18.29 6.59 -7.20
N PHE A 90 -19.24 7.14 -6.46
CA PHE A 90 -20.36 6.37 -5.90
C PHE A 90 -21.11 5.53 -6.92
N LYS A 91 -21.52 6.15 -8.04
CA LYS A 91 -22.32 5.49 -9.06
C LYS A 91 -21.58 4.33 -9.69
N GLU A 92 -20.32 4.55 -10.03
CA GLU A 92 -19.48 3.61 -10.75
C GLU A 92 -19.13 2.40 -9.85
N VAL A 93 -18.72 2.67 -8.62
CA VAL A 93 -18.42 1.61 -7.63
C VAL A 93 -19.70 0.84 -7.28
N MET A 94 -20.82 1.55 -7.08
CA MET A 94 -22.10 0.92 -6.81
C MET A 94 -22.55 0.00 -7.95
N SER A 95 -22.26 0.37 -9.20
CA SER A 95 -22.64 -0.43 -10.37
C SER A 95 -21.74 -1.64 -10.61
N ALA A 96 -20.49 -1.60 -10.14
CA ALA A 96 -19.53 -2.67 -10.31
C ALA A 96 -19.70 -3.79 -9.26
N ILE A 97 -20.12 -3.46 -8.05
CA ILE A 97 -20.27 -4.43 -6.96
C ILE A 97 -21.59 -5.20 -7.15
N ASP A 98 -21.53 -6.52 -7.07
CA ASP A 98 -22.71 -7.37 -7.04
C ASP A 98 -23.34 -7.38 -5.65
N TRP A 99 -24.33 -6.53 -5.45
CA TRP A 99 -25.03 -6.36 -4.18
C TRP A 99 -25.84 -7.59 -3.74
N THR A 100 -26.06 -8.57 -4.61
CA THR A 100 -26.75 -9.82 -4.29
C THR A 100 -25.79 -10.88 -3.71
N ARG A 101 -24.48 -10.74 -3.97
CA ARG A 101 -23.39 -11.63 -3.49
C ARG A 101 -22.52 -11.00 -2.44
N ASN A 102 -22.98 -9.99 -1.80
CA ASN A 102 -22.21 -9.08 -0.99
C ASN A 102 -21.90 -9.65 0.39
N ASP A 103 -20.85 -10.41 0.46
CA ASP A 103 -20.37 -11.16 1.62
C ASP A 103 -18.88 -10.90 1.93
N TYR A 104 -18.42 -9.65 1.69
CA TYR A 104 -17.09 -9.26 2.07
C TYR A 104 -16.94 -9.23 3.59
N ASP A 105 -15.94 -9.94 4.09
CA ASP A 105 -15.57 -9.96 5.51
C ASP A 105 -14.70 -8.77 5.88
N ILE A 106 -13.77 -8.42 4.98
CA ILE A 106 -12.78 -7.38 5.18
C ILE A 106 -12.74 -6.48 3.94
N VAL A 107 -12.56 -5.19 4.17
CA VAL A 107 -12.13 -4.23 3.13
C VAL A 107 -10.66 -3.90 3.37
N TYR A 108 -9.84 -4.06 2.34
CA TYR A 108 -8.45 -3.62 2.33
C TYR A 108 -8.33 -2.34 1.51
N SER A 109 -8.26 -1.20 2.20
CA SER A 109 -8.30 0.13 1.58
C SER A 109 -6.91 0.77 1.51
N HIS A 110 -6.51 1.18 0.31
CA HIS A 110 -5.28 1.94 0.10
C HIS A 110 -5.53 3.45 -0.08
N LEU A 111 -6.78 3.88 0.03
CA LEU A 111 -7.19 5.28 -0.09
C LEU A 111 -7.94 5.72 1.17
N PRO A 112 -7.24 6.21 2.20
CA PRO A 112 -7.88 6.68 3.42
C PRO A 112 -8.99 7.69 3.15
N GLU A 113 -8.79 8.64 2.24
CA GLU A 113 -9.76 9.67 1.87
C GLU A 113 -11.09 9.14 1.31
N HIS A 114 -11.10 7.92 0.77
CA HIS A 114 -12.31 7.27 0.25
C HIS A 114 -12.90 6.25 1.22
N THR A 115 -12.18 5.86 2.26
CA THR A 115 -12.58 4.77 3.16
C THR A 115 -13.92 5.02 3.83
N GLY A 116 -14.18 6.25 4.29
CA GLY A 116 -15.45 6.60 4.92
C GLY A 116 -16.64 6.53 3.98
N GLN A 117 -16.47 6.99 2.74
CA GLN A 117 -17.50 6.93 1.70
C GLN A 117 -17.77 5.48 1.27
N LEU A 118 -16.72 4.68 1.10
CA LEU A 118 -16.85 3.26 0.78
C LEU A 118 -17.59 2.48 1.89
N LYS A 119 -17.25 2.74 3.16
CA LYS A 119 -17.93 2.14 4.31
C LYS A 119 -19.42 2.50 4.32
N ASN A 120 -19.75 3.77 4.11
CA ASN A 120 -21.13 4.23 4.04
C ASN A 120 -21.88 3.62 2.85
N LEU A 121 -21.26 3.51 1.68
CA LEU A 121 -21.85 2.88 0.51
C LEU A 121 -22.17 1.41 0.82
N LEU A 122 -21.21 0.65 1.32
CA LEU A 122 -21.41 -0.77 1.68
C LEU A 122 -22.50 -0.93 2.74
N PHE A 123 -22.51 -0.13 3.78
CA PHE A 123 -23.51 -0.20 4.84
C PHE A 123 -24.92 0.11 4.33
N ASN A 124 -25.09 1.19 3.57
CA ASN A 124 -26.42 1.65 3.13
C ASN A 124 -27.03 0.81 2.01
N THR A 125 -26.19 0.18 1.17
CA THR A 125 -26.67 -0.62 0.04
C THR A 125 -26.86 -2.09 0.38
N THR A 126 -26.06 -2.63 1.30
CA THR A 126 -26.02 -4.06 1.59
C THR A 126 -26.35 -4.41 3.01
N ASN A 127 -26.40 -3.41 3.90
CA ASN A 127 -26.44 -3.60 5.36
C ASN A 127 -25.24 -4.43 5.89
N ILE A 128 -24.13 -4.46 5.15
CA ILE A 128 -22.88 -5.08 5.59
C ILE A 128 -21.97 -3.99 6.12
N SER A 129 -21.41 -4.19 7.29
CA SER A 129 -20.33 -3.37 7.83
C SER A 129 -19.09 -4.23 7.93
N PRO A 130 -18.34 -4.40 6.82
CA PRO A 130 -17.11 -5.16 6.89
C PRO A 130 -16.09 -4.45 7.77
N THR A 131 -15.21 -5.21 8.37
CA THR A 131 -14.05 -4.65 9.04
C THR A 131 -13.11 -4.05 7.98
N ILE A 132 -12.58 -2.87 8.27
CA ILE A 132 -11.69 -2.19 7.33
C ILE A 132 -10.28 -2.17 7.90
N VAL A 133 -9.35 -2.67 7.12
CA VAL A 133 -7.91 -2.50 7.31
C VAL A 133 -7.33 -1.78 6.10
N GLY A 134 -6.17 -1.17 6.25
CA GLY A 134 -5.61 -0.39 5.16
C GLY A 134 -4.12 -0.47 5.03
N TYR A 135 -3.66 0.16 3.97
CA TYR A 135 -2.26 0.47 3.74
C TYR A 135 -2.14 1.80 3.02
N THR A 136 -1.24 2.66 3.47
CA THR A 136 -1.01 3.95 2.81
C THR A 136 0.48 4.24 2.63
N HIS A 137 0.86 4.68 1.43
CA HIS A 137 2.21 5.16 1.16
C HIS A 137 2.43 6.56 1.66
N TRP A 138 1.42 7.39 1.63
CA TRP A 138 1.49 8.77 2.01
C TRP A 138 0.09 9.30 2.21
N THR A 139 0.02 10.31 3.02
CA THR A 139 -1.17 11.06 3.32
C THR A 139 -0.95 12.50 2.85
N GLU A 140 -2.01 13.26 2.58
CA GLU A 140 -1.91 14.63 2.11
C GLU A 140 -1.47 15.58 3.24
N PHE A 141 -0.24 15.42 3.72
CA PHE A 141 0.35 16.24 4.80
C PHE A 141 1.30 17.32 4.30
N LYS A 142 1.09 17.80 3.11
CA LYS A 142 1.79 18.99 2.62
C LYS A 142 1.43 20.17 3.51
N GLU A 143 2.34 21.14 3.64
CA GLU A 143 2.05 22.41 4.29
C GLU A 143 0.68 22.89 3.86
N ILE A 144 -0.23 23.02 4.84
CA ILE A 144 -1.63 23.36 4.58
C ILE A 144 -1.68 24.85 4.27
N THR A 145 -1.29 25.19 3.06
CA THR A 145 -1.26 26.56 2.57
C THR A 145 -2.53 26.93 1.80
N ASN A 146 -3.33 25.93 1.42
CA ASN A 146 -4.57 26.15 0.68
C ASN A 146 -5.71 25.22 1.14
N TYR A 147 -6.93 25.57 0.75
CA TYR A 147 -8.16 24.87 1.13
C TYR A 147 -8.19 23.41 0.69
N GLU A 148 -7.65 23.08 -0.49
CA GLU A 148 -7.66 21.72 -1.03
C GLU A 148 -6.87 20.74 -0.13
N TYR A 149 -5.72 21.18 0.41
CA TYR A 149 -4.93 20.35 1.33
C TYR A 149 -5.57 20.20 2.70
N GLN A 150 -6.28 21.22 3.19
CA GLN A 150 -7.04 21.14 4.44
C GLN A 150 -8.16 20.09 4.33
N VAL A 151 -8.91 20.12 3.23
CA VAL A 151 -9.96 19.13 2.95
C VAL A 151 -9.34 17.73 2.79
N GLY A 152 -8.24 17.62 2.08
CA GLY A 152 -7.51 16.36 1.90
C GLY A 152 -7.05 15.76 3.23
N LEU A 153 -6.46 16.56 4.11
CA LEU A 153 -6.08 16.13 5.45
C LEU A 153 -7.28 15.62 6.24
N ALA A 154 -8.39 16.39 6.27
CA ALA A 154 -9.58 15.99 7.01
C ALA A 154 -10.13 14.64 6.51
N PHE A 155 -10.24 14.44 5.19
CA PHE A 155 -10.69 13.16 4.63
C PHE A 155 -9.74 12.00 4.92
N ASN A 156 -8.43 12.23 4.87
CA ASN A 156 -7.44 11.21 5.25
C ASN A 156 -7.61 10.80 6.73
N ILE A 157 -7.68 11.76 7.65
CA ILE A 157 -7.84 11.47 9.08
C ILE A 157 -9.17 10.78 9.36
N ILE A 158 -10.29 11.30 8.84
CA ILE A 158 -11.61 10.67 8.99
C ILE A 158 -11.62 9.24 8.45
N GLY A 159 -10.97 9.02 7.32
CA GLY A 159 -10.90 7.70 6.71
C GLY A 159 -9.99 6.72 7.46
N LEU A 160 -8.87 7.19 8.03
CA LEU A 160 -8.03 6.38 8.91
C LEU A 160 -8.79 5.95 10.16
N LEU A 161 -9.55 6.86 10.78
CA LEU A 161 -10.39 6.55 11.95
C LEU A 161 -11.53 5.53 11.66
N GLN A 162 -11.81 5.22 10.39
CA GLN A 162 -12.75 4.15 10.01
C GLN A 162 -12.11 2.76 9.92
N GLN A 163 -10.79 2.69 10.05
CA GLN A 163 -10.02 1.45 9.94
C GLN A 163 -9.70 0.88 11.31
N GLU A 164 -9.62 -0.44 11.44
CA GLU A 164 -9.12 -1.07 12.67
C GLU A 164 -7.60 -0.96 12.76
N LYS A 165 -6.93 -1.16 11.62
CA LYS A 165 -5.48 -1.03 11.45
C LYS A 165 -5.15 -0.51 10.06
N CYS A 166 -4.07 0.24 9.95
CA CYS A 166 -3.54 0.73 8.69
C CYS A 166 -2.02 0.67 8.68
N GLY A 167 -1.48 -0.11 7.74
CA GLY A 167 -0.05 -0.10 7.46
C GLY A 167 0.39 1.25 6.89
N ILE A 168 1.52 1.75 7.34
CA ILE A 168 2.20 2.93 6.81
C ILE A 168 3.67 2.62 6.56
N ASN A 169 4.29 3.25 5.54
CA ASN A 169 5.61 2.86 5.08
C ASN A 169 6.72 2.84 6.14
N THR A 170 6.72 3.81 7.05
CA THR A 170 7.80 4.01 8.03
C THR A 170 7.25 4.59 9.33
N GLU A 171 7.99 4.40 10.42
CA GLU A 171 7.73 5.07 11.69
C GLU A 171 7.87 6.59 11.54
N ALA A 172 8.87 7.05 10.79
CA ALA A 172 9.04 8.48 10.50
C ALA A 172 7.80 9.09 9.82
N GLN A 173 7.17 8.37 8.89
CA GLN A 173 5.90 8.81 8.29
C GLN A 173 4.75 8.77 9.28
N LYS A 174 4.63 7.73 10.11
CA LYS A 174 3.64 7.68 11.18
C LYS A 174 3.76 8.91 12.08
N GLN A 175 4.98 9.24 12.53
CA GLN A 175 5.21 10.40 13.38
C GLN A 175 4.88 11.72 12.67
N LEU A 176 5.11 11.83 11.37
CA LEU A 176 4.69 13.00 10.58
C LEU A 176 3.17 13.15 10.55
N VAL A 177 2.43 12.04 10.34
CA VAL A 177 0.97 12.01 10.40
C VAL A 177 0.47 12.49 11.75
N LEU A 178 0.99 11.93 12.84
CA LEU A 178 0.59 12.25 14.20
C LEU A 178 0.93 13.71 14.55
N LYS A 179 2.09 14.20 14.12
CA LYS A 179 2.48 15.61 14.30
C LYS A 179 1.47 16.55 13.64
N ASN A 180 1.15 16.31 12.37
CA ASN A 180 0.21 17.17 11.63
C ASN A 180 -1.22 17.04 12.18
N ALA A 181 -1.61 15.86 12.65
CA ALA A 181 -2.90 15.68 13.29
C ALA A 181 -3.03 16.50 14.58
N ARG A 182 -1.97 16.61 15.40
CA ARG A 182 -1.96 17.43 16.63
C ARG A 182 -2.21 18.91 16.38
N GLU A 183 -1.92 19.41 15.18
CA GLU A 183 -2.14 20.82 14.83
C GLU A 183 -3.63 21.14 14.57
N HIS A 184 -4.46 20.12 14.30
CA HIS A 184 -5.83 20.30 13.80
C HIS A 184 -6.90 19.50 14.53
N PHE A 185 -6.51 18.48 15.31
CA PHE A 185 -7.42 17.56 15.99
C PHE A 185 -7.08 17.45 17.49
N ASN A 186 -8.04 17.01 18.28
CA ASN A 186 -7.85 16.79 19.71
C ASN A 186 -6.99 15.55 20.01
N ASP A 187 -6.52 15.44 21.25
CA ASP A 187 -5.62 14.37 21.69
C ASP A 187 -6.24 12.97 21.55
N ASP A 188 -7.56 12.82 21.69
CA ASP A 188 -8.24 11.54 21.56
C ASP A 188 -8.14 11.01 20.11
N VAL A 189 -8.31 11.91 19.13
CA VAL A 189 -8.12 11.56 17.71
C VAL A 189 -6.66 11.15 17.42
N VAL A 190 -5.70 11.91 17.96
CA VAL A 190 -4.28 11.60 17.77
C VAL A 190 -3.92 10.25 18.40
N LYS A 191 -4.44 9.96 19.58
CA LYS A 191 -4.25 8.67 20.25
C LYS A 191 -4.84 7.51 19.43
N GLN A 192 -6.06 7.66 18.91
CA GLN A 192 -6.67 6.65 18.04
C GLN A 192 -5.85 6.42 16.78
N LEU A 193 -5.34 7.50 16.15
CA LEU A 193 -4.46 7.37 14.97
C LEU A 193 -3.17 6.63 15.30
N ASP A 194 -2.58 6.87 16.46
CA ASP A 194 -1.37 6.17 16.90
C ASP A 194 -1.61 4.67 17.10
N GLU A 195 -2.80 4.29 17.59
CA GLU A 195 -3.23 2.90 17.76
C GLU A 195 -3.56 2.22 16.41
N ILE A 196 -4.05 2.97 15.40
CA ILE A 196 -4.43 2.46 14.08
C ILE A 196 -3.22 2.29 13.17
N LEU A 197 -2.29 3.27 13.18
CA LEU A 197 -1.16 3.29 12.27
C LEU A 197 -0.02 2.37 12.74
N GLU A 198 0.39 1.45 11.89
CA GLU A 198 1.49 0.52 12.14
C GLU A 198 2.53 0.58 11.02
N PRO A 199 3.83 0.72 11.32
CA PRO A 199 4.87 0.69 10.30
C PRO A 199 4.93 -0.69 9.61
N HIS A 200 4.58 -0.72 8.33
CA HIS A 200 4.70 -1.88 7.46
C HIS A 200 5.67 -1.56 6.32
N TYR A 201 6.92 -1.94 6.49
CA TYR A 201 7.94 -1.74 5.47
C TYR A 201 7.59 -2.53 4.21
N LEU A 202 7.80 -1.90 3.05
CA LEU A 202 7.64 -2.61 1.78
C LEU A 202 8.75 -3.63 1.59
N GLY A 203 8.37 -4.82 1.19
CA GLY A 203 9.33 -5.85 0.78
C GLY A 203 10.10 -5.43 -0.47
N TRP A 204 11.34 -5.88 -0.58
CA TRP A 204 12.16 -5.64 -1.74
C TRP A 204 11.98 -6.78 -2.76
N GLU A 205 11.91 -6.40 -4.03
CA GLU A 205 11.78 -7.36 -5.11
C GLU A 205 13.11 -8.11 -5.33
N THR A 206 13.03 -9.42 -5.48
CA THR A 206 14.19 -10.22 -5.89
C THR A 206 14.46 -10.00 -7.38
N PRO A 207 15.58 -9.34 -7.75
CA PRO A 207 15.82 -9.00 -9.13
C PRO A 207 16.24 -10.24 -9.94
N ASN A 208 15.77 -10.27 -11.20
CA ASN A 208 16.30 -11.19 -12.21
C ASN A 208 17.22 -10.38 -13.14
N TYR A 209 18.52 -10.65 -13.12
CA TYR A 209 19.50 -9.89 -13.90
C TYR A 209 20.80 -10.67 -14.10
N GLU A 210 21.60 -10.22 -15.05
CA GLU A 210 23.00 -10.60 -15.22
C GLU A 210 23.89 -9.50 -14.65
N LYS A 211 24.77 -9.87 -13.72
CA LYS A 211 25.70 -8.92 -13.11
C LYS A 211 26.66 -8.34 -14.14
N GLN A 212 26.63 -7.03 -14.32
CA GLN A 212 27.57 -6.33 -15.19
C GLN A 212 28.65 -5.66 -14.36
N THR A 213 29.86 -5.65 -14.93
CA THR A 213 31.02 -4.94 -14.34
C THR A 213 31.56 -3.93 -15.34
N THR A 214 32.02 -2.78 -14.84
CA THR A 214 32.63 -1.74 -15.66
C THR A 214 33.68 -0.98 -14.84
N ASP A 215 34.71 -0.50 -15.53
CA ASP A 215 35.71 0.41 -14.92
C ASP A 215 35.21 1.84 -14.86
N LYS A 216 34.13 2.16 -15.57
CA LYS A 216 33.52 3.50 -15.55
C LYS A 216 32.97 3.87 -14.17
N ASN A 217 33.08 5.13 -13.83
CA ASN A 217 32.43 5.71 -12.65
C ASN A 217 31.00 6.09 -13.00
N ILE A 218 30.04 5.16 -12.79
CA ILE A 218 28.62 5.41 -13.07
C ILE A 218 27.90 5.74 -11.76
N ILE A 219 27.33 6.96 -11.71
CA ILE A 219 26.43 7.42 -10.66
C ILE A 219 25.01 7.23 -11.15
N VAL A 220 24.13 6.61 -10.39
CA VAL A 220 22.71 6.46 -10.79
C VAL A 220 21.79 7.36 -9.98
N TYR A 221 20.91 8.06 -10.71
CA TYR A 221 19.76 8.75 -10.16
C TYR A 221 18.48 8.17 -10.79
N ASN A 222 17.96 7.09 -10.22
CA ASN A 222 16.83 6.33 -10.75
C ASN A 222 15.47 6.77 -10.18
N HIS A 223 15.39 8.01 -9.70
CA HIS A 223 14.15 8.67 -9.34
C HIS A 223 13.58 9.48 -10.51
N ARG A 224 12.29 9.83 -10.42
CA ARG A 224 11.69 10.78 -11.36
C ARG A 224 12.44 12.12 -11.30
N PRO A 225 12.87 12.70 -12.42
CA PRO A 225 13.59 13.97 -12.46
C PRO A 225 12.62 15.15 -12.20
N HIS A 226 12.18 15.29 -10.96
CA HIS A 226 11.16 16.26 -10.55
C HIS A 226 11.62 17.06 -9.32
N THR A 227 11.09 18.27 -9.15
CA THR A 227 11.44 19.18 -8.06
C THR A 227 11.14 18.58 -6.67
N TYR A 228 10.05 17.83 -6.51
CA TYR A 228 9.74 17.18 -5.23
C TYR A 228 10.72 16.08 -4.84
N LYS A 229 11.46 15.50 -5.83
CA LYS A 229 12.58 14.55 -5.61
C LYS A 229 13.92 15.25 -5.48
N ASN A 230 13.90 16.59 -5.42
CA ASN A 230 15.09 17.46 -5.32
C ASN A 230 16.11 17.26 -6.44
N TYR A 231 15.63 16.89 -7.66
CA TYR A 231 16.47 16.69 -8.83
C TYR A 231 17.31 17.94 -9.22
N PRO A 232 16.78 19.18 -9.15
CA PRO A 232 17.60 20.37 -9.42
C PRO A 232 18.80 20.52 -8.48
N TRP A 233 18.63 20.16 -7.20
CA TRP A 233 19.76 20.15 -6.25
C TRP A 233 20.79 19.08 -6.64
N PHE A 234 20.33 17.87 -7.00
CA PHE A 234 21.20 16.81 -7.48
C PHE A 234 22.06 17.26 -8.67
N LEU A 235 21.42 17.83 -9.71
CA LEU A 235 22.18 18.35 -10.87
C LEU A 235 23.19 19.41 -10.48
N LYS A 236 22.84 20.33 -9.58
CA LYS A 236 23.78 21.33 -9.07
C LYS A 236 24.99 20.70 -8.38
N GLN A 237 24.80 19.59 -7.64
CA GLN A 237 25.94 18.88 -7.04
C GLN A 237 26.78 18.16 -8.10
N MET A 238 26.15 17.57 -9.10
CA MET A 238 26.87 16.94 -10.22
C MET A 238 27.66 17.96 -11.06
N ASP A 239 27.13 19.18 -11.28
CA ASP A 239 27.88 20.26 -11.91
C ASP A 239 29.15 20.63 -11.13
N LYS A 240 29.04 20.77 -9.79
CA LYS A 240 30.21 21.01 -8.93
C LYS A 240 31.22 19.86 -8.99
N LEU A 241 30.74 18.62 -9.02
CA LEU A 241 31.61 17.46 -9.14
C LEU A 241 32.30 17.44 -10.51
N TRP A 242 31.60 17.81 -11.58
CA TRP A 242 32.14 17.88 -12.94
C TRP A 242 33.25 18.96 -13.10
N GLU A 243 33.16 20.04 -12.33
CA GLU A 243 34.24 21.03 -12.25
C GLU A 243 35.51 20.46 -11.58
N GLN A 244 35.39 19.48 -10.71
CA GLN A 244 36.51 18.85 -9.98
C GLN A 244 37.08 17.66 -10.74
N ARG A 245 36.24 16.85 -11.41
CA ARG A 245 36.61 15.62 -12.11
C ARG A 245 35.66 15.34 -13.26
N GLN A 246 36.18 14.80 -14.36
CA GLN A 246 35.41 14.51 -15.58
C GLN A 246 35.44 13.01 -15.95
N ASP A 247 35.73 12.14 -15.01
CA ASP A 247 35.90 10.70 -15.20
C ASP A 247 34.66 9.91 -14.76
N PHE A 248 33.48 10.52 -14.71
CA PHE A 248 32.22 9.86 -14.35
C PHE A 248 31.10 10.15 -15.36
N GLU A 249 30.07 9.29 -15.32
CA GLU A 249 28.80 9.53 -16.00
C GLU A 249 27.64 9.40 -15.00
N VAL A 250 26.55 10.13 -15.26
CA VAL A 250 25.32 10.07 -14.45
C VAL A 250 24.23 9.42 -15.28
N TRP A 251 23.77 8.28 -14.84
CA TRP A 251 22.64 7.59 -15.48
C TRP A 251 21.32 7.97 -14.84
N VAL A 252 20.39 8.54 -15.63
CA VAL A 252 19.06 8.97 -15.20
C VAL A 252 17.99 8.31 -16.08
N PRO A 253 17.63 7.04 -15.82
CA PRO A 253 16.76 6.23 -16.70
C PRO A 253 15.35 6.79 -16.88
N LEU A 254 14.87 7.62 -15.94
CA LEU A 254 13.52 8.20 -15.99
C LEU A 254 13.48 9.61 -16.59
N ALA A 255 14.61 10.14 -17.06
CA ALA A 255 14.64 11.41 -17.77
C ALA A 255 14.17 11.25 -19.23
N ASP A 256 13.49 12.26 -19.74
CA ASP A 256 13.01 12.29 -21.13
C ASP A 256 14.05 12.87 -22.08
N LYS A 257 14.98 13.67 -21.57
CA LYS A 257 16.04 14.31 -22.34
C LYS A 257 17.35 14.37 -21.56
N LYS A 258 18.45 14.38 -22.29
CA LYS A 258 19.78 14.63 -21.74
C LYS A 258 19.94 16.14 -21.46
N GLU A 259 20.24 16.50 -20.22
CA GLU A 259 20.37 17.90 -19.79
C GLU A 259 21.82 18.34 -19.63
N LYS A 260 22.76 17.40 -19.46
CA LYS A 260 24.18 17.66 -19.18
C LYS A 260 25.07 16.70 -19.97
N ASP A 261 26.31 17.09 -20.27
CA ASP A 261 27.24 16.28 -21.06
C ASP A 261 27.63 14.97 -20.35
N TYR A 262 27.73 14.99 -19.04
CA TYR A 262 28.03 13.82 -18.24
C TYR A 262 26.82 12.86 -18.05
N MET A 263 25.65 13.20 -18.59
CA MET A 263 24.41 12.45 -18.33
C MET A 263 24.12 11.42 -19.42
N THR A 264 23.60 10.27 -19.03
CA THR A 264 23.01 9.24 -19.91
C THR A 264 21.56 8.94 -19.48
N ILE A 265 20.69 8.62 -20.47
CA ILE A 265 19.24 8.40 -20.27
C ILE A 265 18.75 7.11 -20.90
N ASP A 266 19.65 6.14 -21.05
CA ASP A 266 19.31 4.86 -21.67
C ASP A 266 18.21 4.15 -20.88
N LYS A 267 17.18 3.68 -21.60
CA LYS A 267 16.03 2.97 -21.06
C LYS A 267 16.15 1.49 -21.39
N TYR A 268 15.82 0.66 -20.42
CA TYR A 268 15.90 -0.80 -20.51
C TYR A 268 14.55 -1.42 -20.10
N ASP A 269 14.32 -2.67 -20.46
CA ASP A 269 13.32 -3.49 -19.81
C ASP A 269 13.73 -3.80 -18.35
N ARG A 270 12.90 -4.49 -17.59
CA ARG A 270 13.18 -4.74 -16.16
C ARG A 270 14.46 -5.53 -15.94
N TYR A 271 14.74 -6.53 -16.78
CA TYR A 271 15.98 -7.32 -16.73
C TYR A 271 17.22 -6.46 -17.04
N GLY A 272 17.21 -5.74 -18.14
CA GLY A 272 18.30 -4.86 -18.54
C GLY A 272 18.52 -3.70 -17.56
N TYR A 273 17.44 -3.20 -16.94
CA TYR A 273 17.51 -2.18 -15.91
C TYR A 273 18.31 -2.66 -14.68
N PHE A 274 18.01 -3.83 -14.14
CA PHE A 274 18.78 -4.37 -13.02
C PHE A 274 20.22 -4.74 -13.41
N SER A 275 20.40 -5.26 -14.62
CA SER A 275 21.75 -5.53 -15.15
C SER A 275 22.58 -4.25 -15.24
N LYS A 276 22.02 -3.17 -15.79
CA LYS A 276 22.69 -1.85 -15.82
C LYS A 276 22.91 -1.27 -14.43
N LEU A 277 21.93 -1.38 -13.51
CA LEU A 277 22.10 -0.98 -12.11
C LEU A 277 23.31 -1.65 -11.49
N SER A 278 23.49 -2.96 -11.66
CA SER A 278 24.61 -3.71 -11.06
C SER A 278 25.99 -3.21 -11.50
N SER A 279 26.08 -2.43 -12.58
CA SER A 279 27.30 -1.79 -13.05
C SER A 279 27.56 -0.41 -12.45
N CYS A 280 26.60 0.17 -11.72
CA CYS A 280 26.73 1.48 -11.10
C CYS A 280 27.61 1.42 -9.85
N LYS A 281 28.42 2.44 -9.62
CA LYS A 281 29.28 2.52 -8.42
C LYS A 281 28.54 3.10 -7.22
N VAL A 282 27.56 3.97 -7.45
CA VAL A 282 26.78 4.60 -6.39
C VAL A 282 25.43 5.06 -6.90
N GLY A 283 24.38 4.91 -6.08
CA GLY A 283 23.08 5.52 -6.27
C GLY A 283 22.86 6.71 -5.34
N VAL A 284 21.98 7.63 -5.71
CA VAL A 284 21.72 8.84 -4.93
C VAL A 284 20.23 9.04 -4.68
N CYS A 285 19.87 9.20 -3.39
CA CYS A 285 18.58 9.68 -2.92
C CYS A 285 18.76 11.03 -2.24
N CYS A 286 18.24 12.09 -2.89
CA CYS A 286 18.28 13.43 -2.33
C CYS A 286 17.19 13.64 -1.27
N LYS A 287 17.39 14.62 -0.40
CA LYS A 287 16.39 15.08 0.53
C LYS A 287 15.09 15.43 -0.18
N GLN A 288 14.01 14.82 0.24
CA GLN A 288 12.67 15.08 -0.28
C GLN A 288 11.82 15.77 0.80
N LYS A 289 10.89 16.58 0.36
CA LYS A 289 10.04 17.32 1.30
C LYS A 289 9.11 16.39 2.11
N TYR A 290 8.68 15.30 1.47
CA TYR A 290 7.77 14.30 2.05
C TYR A 290 8.31 12.92 1.71
N GLU A 291 9.23 12.46 2.55
CA GLU A 291 9.92 11.20 2.30
C GLU A 291 9.08 10.03 2.77
N GLY A 292 8.79 9.16 1.80
CA GLY A 292 8.20 7.87 2.07
C GLY A 292 9.23 6.75 1.93
N TRP A 293 8.87 5.74 1.19
CA TRP A 293 9.71 4.60 0.86
C TRP A 293 10.30 4.76 -0.54
N ALA A 294 11.63 4.76 -0.66
CA ALA A 294 12.33 4.97 -1.92
C ALA A 294 12.53 3.64 -2.68
N ILE A 295 11.51 3.14 -3.38
CA ILE A 295 11.57 1.87 -4.14
C ILE A 295 12.76 1.85 -5.13
N SER A 296 13.07 2.97 -5.78
CA SER A 296 14.22 3.06 -6.68
C SER A 296 15.57 2.84 -5.99
N ALA A 297 15.71 3.21 -4.71
CA ALA A 297 16.91 2.88 -3.95
C ALA A 297 16.95 1.39 -3.61
N THR A 298 15.82 0.80 -3.23
CA THR A 298 15.75 -0.65 -2.94
C THR A 298 16.11 -1.48 -4.17
N ASP A 299 15.71 -1.06 -5.37
CA ASP A 299 16.13 -1.68 -6.63
C ASP A 299 17.66 -1.75 -6.76
N GLY A 300 18.35 -0.62 -6.53
CA GLY A 300 19.80 -0.58 -6.65
C GLY A 300 20.52 -1.34 -5.54
N MET A 301 20.05 -1.21 -4.30
CA MET A 301 20.63 -1.93 -3.16
C MET A 301 20.46 -3.46 -3.30
N SER A 302 19.37 -3.92 -3.92
CA SER A 302 19.12 -5.34 -4.15
C SER A 302 20.11 -6.01 -5.12
N VAL A 303 20.79 -5.21 -5.94
CA VAL A 303 21.89 -5.68 -6.82
C VAL A 303 23.28 -5.28 -6.30
N GLY A 304 23.36 -4.79 -5.05
CA GLY A 304 24.59 -4.47 -4.36
C GLY A 304 25.17 -3.10 -4.71
N VAL A 305 24.38 -2.16 -5.23
CA VAL A 305 24.83 -0.76 -5.41
C VAL A 305 24.76 -0.03 -4.08
N PRO A 306 25.85 0.58 -3.60
CA PRO A 306 25.82 1.48 -2.45
C PRO A 306 24.95 2.72 -2.75
N TYR A 307 24.15 3.15 -1.80
CA TYR A 307 23.30 4.33 -1.95
C TYR A 307 23.64 5.42 -0.96
N MET A 308 23.73 6.65 -1.47
CA MET A 308 23.85 7.86 -0.67
C MET A 308 22.46 8.44 -0.40
N PHE A 309 22.23 8.76 0.86
CA PHE A 309 20.95 9.32 1.32
C PHE A 309 21.18 10.62 2.09
N SER A 310 20.24 11.55 1.95
CA SER A 310 20.16 12.63 2.94
C SER A 310 19.90 12.04 4.34
N ASP A 311 20.45 12.69 5.36
CA ASP A 311 20.34 12.25 6.77
C ASP A 311 18.93 12.52 7.32
N ASP A 312 17.94 11.75 6.84
CA ASP A 312 16.52 11.84 7.19
C ASP A 312 16.00 10.50 7.75
N GLY A 313 15.02 10.57 8.66
CA GLY A 313 14.52 9.41 9.41
C GLY A 313 14.02 8.25 8.57
N SER A 314 13.21 8.51 7.51
CA SER A 314 12.72 7.45 6.62
C SER A 314 13.82 6.69 5.88
N TYR A 315 14.90 7.35 5.52
CA TYR A 315 16.05 6.69 4.89
C TYR A 315 16.82 5.80 5.84
N HIS A 316 16.90 6.16 7.12
CA HIS A 316 17.49 5.31 8.15
C HIS A 316 16.68 4.02 8.34
N GLU A 317 15.36 4.10 8.29
CA GLU A 317 14.52 2.91 8.35
C GLU A 317 14.63 2.04 7.09
N LEU A 318 14.83 2.66 5.91
CA LEU A 318 15.00 1.93 4.65
C LEU A 318 16.36 1.23 4.58
N ALA A 319 17.44 1.97 4.77
CA ALA A 319 18.79 1.51 4.47
C ALA A 319 19.60 1.10 5.70
N ASP A 320 19.23 1.53 6.91
CA ASP A 320 19.93 1.27 8.16
C ASP A 320 21.46 1.48 7.98
N LYS A 321 22.28 0.54 8.39
CA LYS A 321 23.77 0.59 8.29
C LYS A 321 24.30 0.45 6.86
N ALA A 322 23.46 0.11 5.90
CA ALA A 322 23.86 0.01 4.49
C ALA A 322 23.92 1.37 3.79
N GLY A 323 23.16 2.37 4.28
CA GLY A 323 23.14 3.71 3.75
C GLY A 323 24.47 4.47 3.96
N ILE A 324 24.79 5.32 3.00
CA ILE A 324 25.84 6.34 3.12
C ILE A 324 25.11 7.67 3.31
N TYR A 325 25.15 8.23 4.53
CA TYR A 325 24.34 9.40 4.88
C TYR A 325 25.13 10.70 4.77
N TYR A 326 24.50 11.75 4.22
CA TYR A 326 25.07 13.09 4.12
C TYR A 326 24.08 14.15 4.64
N LYS A 327 24.58 15.21 5.22
CA LYS A 327 23.80 16.31 5.81
C LYS A 327 23.70 17.52 4.90
N ASP A 328 24.77 17.81 4.17
CA ASP A 328 24.89 18.99 3.34
C ASP A 328 25.62 18.73 2.01
N SER A 329 25.85 19.79 1.25
CA SER A 329 26.50 19.74 -0.05
C SER A 329 27.97 19.32 0.01
N ASP A 330 28.69 19.73 1.04
CA ASP A 330 30.13 19.50 1.15
C ASP A 330 30.40 18.05 1.55
N GLU A 331 29.68 17.54 2.53
CA GLU A 331 29.71 16.13 2.93
C GLU A 331 29.24 15.21 1.78
N PHE A 332 28.21 15.63 1.00
CA PHE A 332 27.80 14.91 -0.20
C PHE A 332 28.94 14.77 -1.21
N LEU A 333 29.66 15.88 -1.53
CA LEU A 333 30.76 15.86 -2.49
C LEU A 333 31.97 15.07 -1.98
N GLU A 334 32.25 15.10 -0.68
CA GLU A 334 33.29 14.28 -0.05
C GLU A 334 32.94 12.78 -0.19
N LEU A 335 31.74 12.39 0.24
CA LEU A 335 31.32 11.00 0.27
C LEU A 335 31.16 10.40 -1.13
N ILE A 336 30.70 11.17 -2.12
CA ILE A 336 30.59 10.66 -3.50
C ILE A 336 31.98 10.43 -4.10
N ASN A 337 32.94 11.36 -3.92
CA ASN A 337 34.31 11.15 -4.33
C ASN A 337 34.92 9.91 -3.66
N LYS A 338 34.75 9.77 -2.34
CA LYS A 338 35.20 8.59 -1.61
C LYS A 338 34.60 7.31 -2.16
N THR A 339 33.28 7.30 -2.45
CA THR A 339 32.60 6.11 -3.00
C THR A 339 33.11 5.76 -4.40
N LEU A 340 33.43 6.74 -5.24
CA LEU A 340 33.97 6.51 -6.56
C LEU A 340 35.43 6.00 -6.54
N ASP A 341 36.26 6.47 -5.62
CA ASP A 341 37.71 6.23 -5.61
C ASP A 341 38.12 5.10 -4.66
N ASP A 342 37.51 5.00 -3.47
CA ASP A 342 37.84 3.97 -2.47
C ASP A 342 37.01 2.69 -2.71
N LYS A 343 37.70 1.72 -3.34
CA LYS A 343 37.10 0.40 -3.62
C LYS A 343 36.70 -0.35 -2.34
N ASN A 344 37.45 -0.21 -1.26
CA ASN A 344 37.17 -0.93 -0.01
C ASN A 344 35.90 -0.35 0.65
N PHE A 345 35.82 0.98 0.73
CA PHE A 345 34.62 1.67 1.21
C PHE A 345 33.38 1.29 0.41
N ARG A 346 33.49 1.30 -0.92
CA ARG A 346 32.41 0.91 -1.83
C ARG A 346 31.99 -0.55 -1.64
N ASN A 347 32.94 -1.48 -1.54
CA ASN A 347 32.65 -2.90 -1.36
C ASN A 347 31.96 -3.16 -0.01
N GLU A 348 32.41 -2.51 1.07
CA GLU A 348 31.77 -2.62 2.39
C GLU A 348 30.29 -2.22 2.33
N HIS A 349 29.96 -1.08 1.70
CA HIS A 349 28.56 -0.65 1.56
C HIS A 349 27.78 -1.49 0.55
N SER A 350 28.42 -2.07 -0.45
CA SER A 350 27.81 -3.05 -1.35
C SER A 350 27.36 -4.32 -0.62
N GLU A 351 28.24 -4.87 0.22
CA GLU A 351 27.92 -6.06 1.04
C GLU A 351 26.79 -5.76 2.04
N LYS A 352 26.84 -4.59 2.70
CA LYS A 352 25.76 -4.15 3.59
C LYS A 352 24.43 -3.98 2.85
N SER A 353 24.44 -3.47 1.60
CA SER A 353 23.24 -3.32 0.76
C SER A 353 22.63 -4.68 0.44
N LEU A 354 23.46 -5.67 0.07
CA LEU A 354 23.00 -7.04 -0.19
C LEU A 354 22.47 -7.71 1.09
N GLN A 355 23.11 -7.51 2.24
CA GLN A 355 22.59 -8.02 3.51
C GLN A 355 21.24 -7.37 3.85
N ARG A 356 21.12 -6.04 3.70
CA ARG A 356 19.86 -5.33 3.92
C ARG A 356 18.76 -5.82 2.99
N PHE A 357 19.08 -6.15 1.73
CA PHE A 357 18.16 -6.76 0.79
C PHE A 357 17.64 -8.12 1.32
N GLU A 358 18.53 -9.02 1.77
CA GLU A 358 18.11 -10.31 2.32
C GLU A 358 17.13 -10.15 3.49
N ASP A 359 17.39 -9.20 4.40
CA ASP A 359 16.55 -8.94 5.56
C ASP A 359 15.19 -8.28 5.18
N SER A 360 15.13 -7.63 4.02
CA SER A 360 13.98 -6.83 3.59
C SER A 360 13.16 -7.45 2.46
N LYS A 361 13.41 -8.69 2.08
CA LYS A 361 12.62 -9.39 1.07
C LYS A 361 11.13 -9.45 1.46
N TRP A 362 10.26 -9.54 0.47
CA TRP A 362 8.82 -9.66 0.69
C TRP A 362 8.45 -10.81 1.62
N ASP A 363 9.16 -11.95 1.57
CA ASP A 363 8.93 -13.10 2.45
C ASP A 363 9.00 -12.72 3.95
N ASN A 364 9.88 -11.77 4.31
CA ASN A 364 10.04 -11.29 5.67
C ASN A 364 9.03 -10.20 6.03
N GLN A 365 8.65 -9.34 5.06
CA GLN A 365 7.78 -8.20 5.32
C GLN A 365 6.30 -8.58 5.31
N ILE A 366 5.90 -9.62 4.56
CA ILE A 366 4.52 -10.06 4.47
C ILE A 366 3.95 -10.53 5.81
N VAL A 367 4.78 -10.97 6.74
CA VAL A 367 4.38 -11.46 8.06
C VAL A 367 3.56 -10.41 8.81
N LYS A 368 4.01 -9.15 8.84
CA LYS A 368 3.27 -8.05 9.51
C LYS A 368 1.90 -7.79 8.88
N ILE A 369 1.82 -7.86 7.56
CA ILE A 369 0.54 -7.70 6.84
C ILE A 369 -0.38 -8.88 7.17
N ASN A 370 0.16 -10.10 7.18
CA ASN A 370 -0.59 -11.28 7.58
C ASN A 370 -1.09 -11.18 9.03
N ASP A 371 -0.27 -10.70 9.96
CA ASP A 371 -0.65 -10.54 11.36
C ASP A 371 -1.77 -9.51 11.52
N MET A 372 -1.75 -8.43 10.75
CA MET A 372 -2.84 -7.47 10.69
C MET A 372 -4.15 -8.12 10.22
N PHE A 373 -4.10 -8.93 9.15
CA PHE A 373 -5.27 -9.68 8.67
C PHE A 373 -5.72 -10.74 9.68
N GLN A 374 -4.79 -11.47 10.28
CA GLN A 374 -5.11 -12.51 11.26
C GLN A 374 -5.77 -11.90 12.51
N THR A 375 -5.22 -10.83 13.06
CA THR A 375 -5.81 -10.09 14.19
C THR A 375 -7.24 -9.64 13.86
N THR A 376 -7.44 -9.11 12.65
CA THR A 376 -8.76 -8.69 12.18
C THR A 376 -9.73 -9.86 12.08
N ILE A 377 -9.28 -11.00 11.57
CA ILE A 377 -10.07 -12.23 11.48
C ILE A 377 -10.42 -12.76 12.88
N ASP A 378 -9.48 -12.74 13.81
CA ASP A 378 -9.70 -13.19 15.19
C ASP A 378 -10.71 -12.29 15.90
N ASN A 379 -10.65 -10.97 15.69
CA ASN A 379 -11.64 -10.02 16.18
C ASN A 379 -13.04 -10.27 15.58
N LEU A 380 -13.11 -10.61 14.28
CA LEU A 380 -14.36 -11.05 13.64
C LEU A 380 -14.92 -12.31 14.31
N HIS A 381 -14.09 -13.22 14.76
CA HIS A 381 -14.53 -14.43 15.48
C HIS A 381 -14.91 -14.15 16.93
N GLN A 382 -14.12 -13.35 17.67
CA GLN A 382 -14.38 -13.02 19.07
C GLN A 382 -15.67 -12.21 19.25
N SER A 383 -15.97 -11.28 18.32
CA SER A 383 -17.24 -10.54 18.37
C SER A 383 -18.48 -11.42 18.12
N LYS A 384 -18.29 -12.74 17.80
CA LYS A 384 -19.37 -13.74 17.80
C LYS A 384 -19.88 -14.04 19.22
N GLU A 385 -19.12 -13.70 20.25
CA GLU A 385 -19.49 -13.98 21.65
C GLU A 385 -20.20 -12.81 22.34
N THR A 386 -20.51 -11.71 21.64
CA THR A 386 -21.26 -10.61 22.25
C THR A 386 -22.66 -11.05 22.64
N ASP A 387 -23.18 -10.53 23.73
CA ASP A 387 -24.53 -10.85 24.21
C ASP A 387 -25.61 -10.63 23.14
N SER A 388 -25.45 -9.58 22.31
CA SER A 388 -26.37 -9.31 21.20
C SER A 388 -26.36 -10.41 20.15
N TYR A 389 -25.18 -10.96 19.79
CA TYR A 389 -25.10 -12.07 18.84
C TYR A 389 -25.74 -13.35 19.40
N LYS A 390 -25.45 -13.67 20.67
CA LYS A 390 -26.05 -14.81 21.36
C LYS A 390 -27.59 -14.68 21.45
N GLN A 391 -28.09 -13.49 21.71
CA GLN A 391 -29.54 -13.20 21.71
C GLN A 391 -30.16 -13.41 20.33
N ILE A 392 -29.51 -12.92 19.27
CA ILE A 392 -29.99 -13.11 17.87
C ILE A 392 -29.99 -14.60 17.51
N LEU A 393 -28.90 -15.31 17.78
CA LEU A 393 -28.82 -16.75 17.51
C LEU A 393 -29.89 -17.55 18.27
N LYS A 394 -30.06 -17.26 19.55
CA LYS A 394 -31.11 -17.90 20.38
C LYS A 394 -32.47 -17.62 19.77
N PHE A 395 -32.78 -16.37 19.41
CA PHE A 395 -34.08 -16.02 18.83
C PHE A 395 -34.34 -16.74 17.50
N ILE A 396 -33.33 -16.83 16.62
CA ILE A 396 -33.44 -17.57 15.35
C ILE A 396 -33.72 -19.07 15.62
N ARG A 397 -32.97 -19.68 16.54
CA ARG A 397 -33.11 -21.10 16.87
C ARG A 397 -34.46 -21.41 17.52
N ASP A 398 -34.92 -20.56 18.43
CA ASP A 398 -36.21 -20.72 19.12
C ASP A 398 -37.40 -20.57 18.14
N LYS A 399 -37.34 -19.66 17.18
CA LYS A 399 -38.42 -19.40 16.21
C LYS A 399 -38.32 -20.26 14.95
N LYS A 400 -37.17 -20.94 14.72
CA LYS A 400 -36.84 -21.80 13.56
C LYS A 400 -36.82 -21.11 12.20
N SER A 401 -37.61 -20.05 11.99
CA SER A 401 -37.62 -19.27 10.74
C SER A 401 -38.06 -17.84 11.03
N VAL A 402 -37.16 -16.88 10.80
CA VAL A 402 -37.39 -15.47 11.11
C VAL A 402 -36.85 -14.55 10.02
N THR A 403 -37.48 -13.38 9.85
CA THR A 403 -36.94 -12.31 9.03
C THR A 403 -36.05 -11.38 9.87
N LYS A 404 -35.25 -10.53 9.20
CA LYS A 404 -34.52 -9.46 9.88
C LYS A 404 -35.47 -8.56 10.69
N ARG A 405 -36.67 -8.30 10.15
CA ARG A 405 -37.68 -7.47 10.81
C ARG A 405 -38.16 -8.13 12.10
N ASP A 406 -38.48 -9.43 12.07
CA ASP A 406 -38.91 -10.17 13.27
C ASP A 406 -37.86 -10.06 14.40
N ILE A 407 -36.56 -10.20 14.03
CA ILE A 407 -35.45 -10.07 14.99
C ILE A 407 -35.38 -8.67 15.58
N THR A 408 -35.50 -7.64 14.72
CA THR A 408 -35.37 -6.24 15.17
C THR A 408 -36.56 -5.74 15.96
N ASP A 409 -37.76 -6.21 15.61
CA ASP A 409 -39.01 -5.84 16.30
C ASP A 409 -39.07 -6.46 17.70
N GLU A 410 -38.60 -7.72 17.86
CA GLU A 410 -38.60 -8.42 19.13
C GLU A 410 -37.44 -8.01 20.06
N LEU A 411 -36.23 -7.91 19.52
CA LEU A 411 -35.01 -7.65 20.30
C LEU A 411 -34.66 -6.15 20.44
N GLY A 412 -35.41 -5.28 19.77
CA GLY A 412 -35.32 -3.85 19.90
C GLY A 412 -34.29 -3.15 18.98
N TRP A 413 -34.32 -1.80 19.01
CA TRP A 413 -33.54 -0.97 18.09
C TRP A 413 -32.02 -1.11 18.21
N GLY A 414 -31.48 -1.33 19.40
CA GLY A 414 -30.06 -1.58 19.63
C GLY A 414 -29.55 -2.81 18.88
N ILE A 415 -30.36 -3.86 18.84
CA ILE A 415 -30.06 -5.09 18.08
C ILE A 415 -30.13 -4.86 16.57
N ARG A 416 -30.98 -3.94 16.08
CA ARG A 416 -31.06 -3.62 14.65
C ARG A 416 -29.72 -3.09 14.10
N VAL A 417 -28.99 -2.31 14.88
CA VAL A 417 -27.64 -1.79 14.52
C VAL A 417 -26.64 -2.94 14.56
N ALA A 418 -26.61 -3.71 15.64
CA ALA A 418 -25.73 -4.84 15.82
C ALA A 418 -25.97 -5.97 14.81
N PHE A 419 -27.24 -6.22 14.44
CA PHE A 419 -27.61 -7.28 13.52
C PHE A 419 -26.91 -7.18 12.16
N ASN A 420 -26.74 -5.97 11.65
CA ASN A 420 -26.06 -5.78 10.36
C ASN A 420 -24.60 -6.23 10.41
N SER A 421 -23.91 -6.06 11.56
CA SER A 421 -22.54 -6.54 11.74
C SER A 421 -22.43 -8.04 11.92
N TYR A 422 -23.55 -8.73 12.25
CA TYR A 422 -23.56 -10.18 12.48
C TYR A 422 -24.09 -11.00 11.30
N ARG A 423 -24.62 -10.35 10.26
CA ARG A 423 -25.27 -11.02 9.12
C ARG A 423 -24.38 -12.07 8.45
N ASN A 424 -23.12 -11.75 8.19
CA ASN A 424 -22.17 -12.68 7.56
C ASN A 424 -21.83 -13.84 8.50
N ARG A 425 -21.81 -13.59 9.80
CA ARG A 425 -21.56 -14.64 10.83
C ARG A 425 -22.71 -15.61 10.92
N LEU A 426 -23.96 -15.10 10.86
CA LEU A 426 -25.16 -15.96 10.86
C LEU A 426 -25.19 -16.90 9.65
N ARG A 427 -24.61 -16.48 8.50
CA ARG A 427 -24.47 -17.36 7.32
C ARG A 427 -23.47 -18.50 7.51
N ASN A 428 -22.48 -18.30 8.37
CA ASN A 428 -21.44 -19.29 8.67
C ASN A 428 -21.84 -20.27 9.80
N GLU A 429 -23.01 -20.05 10.43
CA GLU A 429 -23.55 -21.03 11.40
C GLU A 429 -24.01 -22.27 10.64
N LYS A 430 -23.49 -23.44 11.05
CA LYS A 430 -23.75 -24.72 10.37
C LYS A 430 -25.22 -25.16 10.39
N ASP A 431 -25.99 -24.60 11.30
CA ASP A 431 -27.41 -24.93 11.54
C ASP A 431 -28.35 -23.80 11.08
N ILE A 432 -27.84 -22.76 10.42
CA ILE A 432 -28.66 -21.63 9.94
C ILE A 432 -28.43 -21.41 8.45
N ARG A 433 -29.53 -21.27 7.70
CA ARG A 433 -29.55 -20.95 6.27
C ARG A 433 -30.30 -19.65 6.02
N LEU A 434 -29.76 -18.77 5.17
CA LEU A 434 -30.46 -17.59 4.68
C LEU A 434 -31.14 -17.89 3.34
N THR A 435 -32.48 -17.86 3.34
CA THR A 435 -33.30 -18.10 2.15
C THR A 435 -34.26 -16.92 1.96
N LYS A 436 -34.21 -16.20 0.83
CA LYS A 436 -35.14 -15.10 0.49
C LYS A 436 -35.42 -14.13 1.65
N ASN A 437 -34.41 -13.63 2.30
CA ASN A 437 -34.49 -12.72 3.47
C ASN A 437 -35.00 -13.35 4.77
N ARG A 438 -35.05 -14.67 4.89
CA ARG A 438 -35.35 -15.38 6.15
C ARG A 438 -34.15 -16.18 6.61
N TYR A 439 -33.90 -16.17 7.92
CA TYR A 439 -32.95 -17.05 8.59
C TYR A 439 -33.71 -18.28 9.07
N GLU A 440 -33.31 -19.45 8.62
CA GLU A 440 -33.97 -20.72 8.89
C GLU A 440 -33.00 -21.68 9.55
N VAL A 441 -33.45 -22.38 10.60
CA VAL A 441 -32.68 -23.46 11.22
C VAL A 441 -32.76 -24.69 10.30
N ILE A 442 -31.60 -25.24 9.97
CA ILE A 442 -31.47 -26.48 9.22
C ILE A 442 -31.68 -27.62 10.20
N GLU A 443 -32.82 -28.25 10.18
CA GLU A 443 -33.06 -29.50 10.93
C GLU A 443 -32.21 -30.62 10.30
N LYS A 444 -31.34 -31.23 11.07
CA LYS A 444 -30.53 -32.37 10.64
C LYS A 444 -31.36 -33.64 10.59
#